data_239b918aac941cf355a1994d59eac0f4
#
_entry.id   239b918aac941cf355a1994d59eac0f4
#
_cell.length_a   1.000
_cell.length_b   1.000
_cell.length_c   1.000
_cell.angle_alpha   90.00
_cell.angle_beta   90.00
_cell.angle_gamma   90.00
#
_symmetry.space_group_name_H-M   'P 1'
#
loop_
_entity.id
_entity.type
_entity.pdbx_description
1 polymer ?
#
loop_
_entity_poly.entity_id
_entity_poly.type
_entity_poly.pdbx_seq_one_letter_code
_entity_poly.pdbx_strand_id
1 'polypeptide(L)'
;MENIIKIIKKNQLFSGVSEENIKNISKDIKYYIKTYNKGEIIAHEDDECRSLSLVLSGVVEIQRLYLNGKYIVLNRLNEGDVFGEALVFSKARTYPATVISLNESKVLFIDKSD
;
A
#
# COMPACT_ATOMS: atom_id res chain seq x y z
N MET A 1 4.08 -13.46 -10.67
CA MET A 1 5.21 -12.54 -10.51
C MET A 1 5.31 -11.47 -11.60
N GLU A 2 5.13 -11.85 -12.87
CA GLU A 2 5.22 -10.88 -13.96
C GLU A 2 4.17 -9.76 -13.89
N ASN A 3 2.95 -10.09 -13.50
CA ASN A 3 1.90 -9.06 -13.34
C ASN A 3 2.24 -8.06 -12.24
N ILE A 4 2.81 -8.55 -11.14
CA ILE A 4 3.24 -7.72 -10.02
C ILE A 4 4.37 -6.79 -10.47
N ILE A 5 5.32 -7.32 -11.22
CA ILE A 5 6.46 -6.54 -11.72
C ILE A 5 5.98 -5.42 -12.64
N LYS A 6 5.00 -5.69 -13.51
CA LYS A 6 4.44 -4.67 -14.39
C LYS A 6 3.77 -3.54 -13.60
N ILE A 7 3.05 -3.90 -12.54
CA ILE A 7 2.37 -2.92 -11.69
C ILE A 7 3.40 -2.08 -10.93
N ILE A 8 4.42 -2.72 -10.35
CA ILE A 8 5.50 -2.03 -9.66
C ILE A 8 6.19 -1.03 -10.59
N LYS A 9 6.45 -1.44 -11.82
CA LYS A 9 7.15 -0.61 -12.80
C LYS A 9 6.38 0.65 -13.19
N LYS A 10 5.05 0.63 -13.08
CA LYS A 10 4.21 1.81 -13.34
C LYS A 10 4.36 2.87 -12.26
N ASN A 11 4.81 2.50 -11.07
CA ASN A 11 4.97 3.44 -9.97
C ASN A 11 6.22 4.28 -10.17
N GLN A 12 6.14 5.58 -9.84
CA GLN A 12 7.25 6.51 -10.02
C GLN A 12 8.51 6.11 -9.25
N LEU A 13 8.35 5.46 -8.10
CA LEU A 13 9.51 5.02 -7.31
C LEU A 13 10.39 4.03 -8.07
N PHE A 14 9.81 3.29 -8.99
CA PHE A 14 10.52 2.24 -9.71
C PHE A 14 10.66 2.54 -11.21
N SER A 15 10.32 3.75 -11.66
CA SER A 15 10.28 4.09 -13.08
C SER A 15 11.62 3.98 -13.79
N GLY A 16 12.72 4.16 -13.08
CA GLY A 16 14.06 4.03 -13.64
C GLY A 16 14.71 2.67 -13.46
N VAL A 17 13.98 1.69 -12.89
CA VAL A 17 14.53 0.38 -12.56
C VAL A 17 14.07 -0.64 -13.61
N SER A 18 15.01 -1.44 -14.12
CA SER A 18 14.70 -2.47 -15.10
C SER A 18 13.91 -3.62 -14.45
N GLU A 19 13.14 -4.34 -15.28
CA GLU A 19 12.39 -5.52 -14.81
C GLU A 19 13.30 -6.57 -14.19
N GLU A 20 14.50 -6.74 -14.77
CA GLU A 20 15.48 -7.70 -14.25
C GLU A 20 15.95 -7.30 -12.85
N ASN A 21 16.21 -6.02 -12.63
CA ASN A 21 16.61 -5.53 -11.30
C ASN A 21 15.48 -5.69 -10.29
N ILE A 22 14.24 -5.43 -10.70
CA ILE A 22 13.09 -5.64 -9.83
C ILE A 22 12.96 -7.12 -9.45
N LYS A 23 13.14 -8.03 -10.40
CA LYS A 23 13.11 -9.47 -10.13
C LYS A 23 14.21 -9.87 -9.15
N ASN A 24 15.41 -9.35 -9.31
CA ASN A 24 16.53 -9.65 -8.43
C ASN A 24 16.27 -9.13 -7.01
N ILE A 25 15.75 -7.93 -6.88
CA ILE A 25 15.39 -7.34 -5.59
C ILE A 25 14.30 -8.18 -4.93
N SER A 26 13.28 -8.59 -5.68
CA SER A 26 12.14 -9.32 -5.12
C SER A 26 12.49 -10.71 -4.59
N LYS A 27 13.60 -11.29 -5.00
CA LYS A 27 14.03 -12.59 -4.48
C LYS A 27 14.46 -12.53 -3.02
N ASP A 28 14.98 -11.38 -2.58
CA ASP A 28 15.54 -11.21 -1.24
C ASP A 28 14.61 -10.45 -0.30
N ILE A 29 13.44 -10.03 -0.78
CA ILE A 29 12.49 -9.23 -0.01
C ILE A 29 11.32 -10.10 0.43
N LYS A 30 10.96 -9.99 1.70
CA LYS A 30 9.75 -10.63 2.21
C LYS A 30 8.54 -9.81 1.79
N TYR A 31 7.58 -10.47 1.16
CA TYR A 31 6.35 -9.82 0.77
C TYR A 31 5.19 -10.79 0.90
N TYR A 32 3.99 -10.24 0.97
CA TYR A 32 2.77 -11.03 0.93
C TYR A 32 1.66 -10.22 0.25
N ILE A 33 0.66 -10.94 -0.25
CA ILE A 33 -0.48 -10.34 -0.94
C ILE A 33 -1.72 -10.68 -0.13
N LYS A 34 -2.55 -9.66 0.10
CA LYS A 34 -3.80 -9.84 0.83
C LYS A 34 -4.95 -9.26 0.03
N THR A 35 -6.08 -9.99 0.02
CA THR A 35 -7.30 -9.54 -0.64
C THR A 35 -8.27 -8.98 0.38
N TYR A 36 -8.84 -7.83 0.07
CA TYR A 36 -9.84 -7.17 0.92
C TYR A 36 -11.14 -7.02 0.16
N ASN A 37 -12.24 -7.27 0.85
CA ASN A 37 -13.57 -7.06 0.31
C ASN A 37 -13.98 -5.58 0.48
N LYS A 38 -15.03 -5.18 -0.25
CA LYS A 38 -15.57 -3.82 -0.13
C LYS A 38 -15.87 -3.49 1.32
N GLY A 39 -15.36 -2.34 1.77
CA GLY A 39 -15.59 -1.84 3.12
C GLY A 39 -14.68 -2.38 4.20
N GLU A 40 -13.78 -3.30 3.87
CA GLU A 40 -12.84 -3.80 4.85
C GLU A 40 -11.73 -2.78 5.13
N ILE A 41 -11.35 -2.68 6.39
CA ILE A 41 -10.27 -1.78 6.81
C ILE A 41 -8.95 -2.49 6.61
N ILE A 42 -8.06 -1.86 5.85
CA ILE A 42 -6.72 -2.38 5.56
C ILE A 42 -5.76 -2.00 6.68
N ALA A 43 -5.89 -0.77 7.19
CA ALA A 43 -5.09 -0.28 8.30
C ALA A 43 -5.89 0.78 9.05
N HIS A 44 -5.83 0.73 10.37
CA HIS A 44 -6.46 1.74 11.23
C HIS A 44 -5.51 2.90 11.49
N GLU A 45 -6.06 4.09 11.69
CA GLU A 45 -5.29 5.23 12.18
C GLU A 45 -4.55 4.82 13.46
N ASP A 46 -3.30 5.23 13.58
CA ASP A 46 -2.39 4.95 14.68
C ASP A 46 -1.85 3.52 14.74
N ASP A 47 -2.29 2.61 13.87
CA ASP A 47 -1.67 1.30 13.77
C ASP A 47 -0.22 1.44 13.32
N GLU A 48 0.63 0.54 13.79
CA GLU A 48 2.03 0.51 13.38
C GLU A 48 2.14 0.20 11.89
N CYS A 49 2.91 1.00 11.17
CA CYS A 49 3.18 0.80 9.75
C CYS A 49 4.54 0.12 9.59
N ARG A 50 4.53 -1.14 9.18
CA ARG A 50 5.75 -1.95 9.00
C ARG A 50 6.05 -2.26 7.54
N SER A 51 5.13 -1.94 6.65
CA SER A 51 5.22 -2.37 5.26
C SER A 51 5.00 -1.22 4.32
N LEU A 52 5.73 -1.26 3.21
CA LEU A 52 5.40 -0.50 2.03
C LEU A 52 4.26 -1.25 1.34
N SER A 53 3.21 -0.55 0.95
CA SER A 53 2.03 -1.18 0.37
C SER A 53 1.76 -0.69 -1.04
N LEU A 54 1.44 -1.62 -1.94
CA LEU A 54 1.15 -1.35 -3.34
C LEU A 54 -0.22 -1.90 -3.69
N VAL A 55 -1.08 -1.07 -4.27
CA VAL A 55 -2.39 -1.52 -4.73
C VAL A 55 -2.22 -2.28 -6.04
N LEU A 56 -2.45 -3.59 -6.01
CA LEU A 56 -2.35 -4.44 -7.21
C LEU A 56 -3.61 -4.37 -8.05
N SER A 57 -4.77 -4.27 -7.41
CA SER A 57 -6.06 -4.15 -8.09
C SER A 57 -7.07 -3.53 -7.15
N GLY A 58 -8.13 -2.96 -7.71
CA GLY A 58 -9.20 -2.34 -6.94
C GLY A 58 -8.91 -0.89 -6.61
N VAL A 59 -9.69 -0.34 -5.69
CA VAL A 59 -9.60 1.05 -5.25
C VAL A 59 -9.57 1.09 -3.73
N VAL A 60 -8.60 1.81 -3.20
CA VAL A 60 -8.39 1.99 -1.77
C VAL A 60 -8.49 3.47 -1.45
N GLU A 61 -9.06 3.79 -0.30
CA GLU A 61 -9.27 5.18 0.11
C GLU A 61 -8.64 5.43 1.47
N ILE A 62 -7.95 6.55 1.60
CA ILE A 62 -7.38 7.00 2.86
C ILE A 62 -8.35 8.01 3.46
N GLN A 63 -8.85 7.74 4.66
CA GLN A 63 -9.90 8.52 5.30
C GLN A 63 -9.49 8.94 6.70
N ARG A 64 -9.89 10.14 7.08
CA ARG A 64 -9.83 10.57 8.46
C ARG A 64 -11.23 10.45 9.05
N LEU A 65 -11.36 9.62 10.08
CA LEU A 65 -12.64 9.37 10.74
C LEU A 65 -12.77 10.25 11.99
N TYR A 66 -13.98 10.74 12.23
CA TYR A 66 -14.30 11.56 13.39
C TYR A 66 -15.28 10.84 14.30
N LEU A 67 -15.28 11.19 15.58
CA LEU A 67 -16.12 10.55 16.59
C LEU A 67 -17.64 10.67 16.31
N ASN A 68 -18.05 11.70 15.57
CA ASN A 68 -19.46 11.89 15.22
C ASN A 68 -19.93 11.05 14.03
N GLY A 69 -19.11 10.12 13.56
CA GLY A 69 -19.42 9.26 12.42
C GLY A 69 -19.13 9.86 11.05
N LYS A 70 -18.73 11.11 11.01
CA LYS A 70 -18.33 11.75 9.74
C LYS A 70 -16.90 11.36 9.38
N TYR A 71 -16.56 11.50 8.10
CA TYR A 71 -15.19 11.25 7.64
C TYR A 71 -14.84 12.18 6.49
N ILE A 72 -13.53 12.35 6.30
CA ILE A 72 -12.97 13.12 5.19
C ILE A 72 -12.08 12.18 4.39
N VAL A 73 -12.24 12.21 3.07
CA VAL A 73 -11.37 11.47 2.16
C VAL A 73 -10.10 12.29 1.94
N LEU A 74 -8.97 11.72 2.35
CA LEU A 74 -7.67 12.38 2.18
C LEU A 74 -7.04 12.05 0.83
N ASN A 75 -7.24 10.81 0.37
CA ASN A 75 -6.68 10.37 -0.91
C ASN A 75 -7.40 9.11 -1.38
N ARG A 76 -7.38 8.90 -2.69
CA ARG A 76 -7.90 7.67 -3.30
C ARG A 76 -6.77 7.05 -4.13
N LEU A 77 -6.54 5.76 -3.89
CA LEU A 77 -5.45 5.02 -4.51
C LEU A 77 -6.00 3.99 -5.47
N ASN A 78 -5.41 3.94 -6.67
CA ASN A 78 -5.79 3.00 -7.71
C ASN A 78 -4.66 2.02 -7.95
N GLU A 79 -4.86 1.10 -8.89
CA GLU A 79 -3.84 0.14 -9.29
C GLU A 79 -2.51 0.84 -9.58
N GLY A 80 -1.44 0.35 -8.97
CA GLY A 80 -0.10 0.90 -9.12
C GLY A 80 0.28 1.96 -8.09
N ASP A 81 -0.69 2.47 -7.32
CA ASP A 81 -0.40 3.47 -6.30
C ASP A 81 0.15 2.82 -5.02
N VAL A 82 0.98 3.56 -4.32
CA VAL A 82 1.71 3.09 -3.13
C VAL A 82 1.26 3.88 -1.92
N PHE A 83 1.20 3.22 -0.78
CA PHE A 83 0.98 3.92 0.49
C PHE A 83 1.91 3.34 1.56
N GLY A 84 2.12 4.10 2.63
CA GLY A 84 2.98 3.69 3.74
C GLY A 84 4.45 4.00 3.54
N GLU A 85 4.86 4.50 2.37
CA GLU A 85 6.28 4.75 2.09
C GLU A 85 6.90 5.79 3.01
N ALA A 86 6.18 6.89 3.26
CA ALA A 86 6.69 7.95 4.14
C ALA A 86 6.82 7.47 5.58
N LEU A 87 5.91 6.61 6.02
CA LEU A 87 5.90 6.08 7.37
C LEU A 87 7.00 5.04 7.59
N VAL A 88 7.25 4.22 6.56
CA VAL A 88 8.28 3.17 6.63
C VAL A 88 9.67 3.78 6.69
N PHE A 89 9.88 4.88 5.97
CA PHE A 89 11.19 5.53 5.88
C PHE A 89 11.36 6.73 6.81
N SER A 90 10.36 7.04 7.63
CA SER A 90 10.43 8.12 8.60
C SER A 90 10.42 7.59 10.03
N LYS A 91 10.59 8.49 11.00
CA LYS A 91 10.54 8.12 12.42
C LYS A 91 9.11 7.89 12.92
N ALA A 92 8.13 8.49 12.27
CA ALA A 92 6.72 8.28 12.59
C ALA A 92 6.27 6.98 11.94
N ARG A 93 6.10 5.92 12.72
CA ARG A 93 5.85 4.58 12.22
C ARG A 93 4.39 4.14 12.36
N THR A 94 3.48 5.09 12.37
CA THR A 94 2.05 4.81 12.48
C THR A 94 1.29 5.42 11.32
N TYR A 95 0.15 4.82 10.99
CA TYR A 95 -0.72 5.36 9.95
C TYR A 95 -1.38 6.65 10.45
N PRO A 96 -1.31 7.75 9.68
CA PRO A 96 -1.94 9.02 10.08
C PRO A 96 -3.45 9.03 9.88
N ALA A 97 -3.99 8.02 9.18
CA ALA A 97 -5.39 7.93 8.85
C ALA A 97 -5.77 6.49 8.57
N THR A 98 -7.07 6.21 8.47
CA THR A 98 -7.58 4.87 8.19
C THR A 98 -7.52 4.59 6.69
N VAL A 99 -7.12 3.37 6.32
CA VAL A 99 -7.05 2.91 4.94
C VAL A 99 -8.13 1.85 4.75
N ILE A 100 -9.03 2.07 3.80
CA ILE A 100 -10.20 1.22 3.58
C ILE A 100 -10.34 0.85 2.10
N SER A 101 -10.80 -0.38 1.83
CA SER A 101 -11.08 -0.81 0.46
C SER A 101 -12.46 -0.36 0.03
N LEU A 102 -12.57 0.25 -1.16
CA LEU A 102 -13.85 0.68 -1.72
C LEU A 102 -14.53 -0.41 -2.54
N ASN A 103 -13.78 -1.37 -3.00
CA ASN A 103 -14.26 -2.55 -3.73
C ASN A 103 -13.31 -3.70 -3.43
N GLU A 104 -13.52 -4.85 -4.07
CA GLU A 104 -12.56 -5.95 -3.90
C GLU A 104 -11.18 -5.49 -4.36
N SER A 105 -10.22 -5.52 -3.47
CA SER A 105 -8.88 -4.99 -3.71
C SER A 105 -7.81 -5.99 -3.29
N LYS A 106 -6.72 -6.03 -4.06
CA LYS A 106 -5.53 -6.79 -3.72
C LYS A 106 -4.41 -5.82 -3.40
N VAL A 107 -3.74 -6.05 -2.29
CA VAL A 107 -2.65 -5.20 -1.85
C VAL A 107 -1.41 -6.05 -1.61
N LEU A 108 -0.31 -5.63 -2.19
CA LEU A 108 1.01 -6.23 -1.96
C LEU A 108 1.67 -5.48 -0.81
N PHE A 109 2.09 -6.21 0.20
CA PHE A 109 2.84 -5.66 1.33
C PHE A 109 4.28 -6.14 1.25
N ILE A 110 5.19 -5.19 1.27
CA ILE A 110 6.62 -5.46 1.28
C ILE A 110 7.14 -5.07 2.66
N ASP A 111 7.57 -6.06 3.44
CA ASP A 111 8.02 -5.81 4.79
C ASP A 111 9.31 -5.00 4.83
N LYS A 112 9.39 -4.10 5.79
CA LYS A 112 10.59 -3.33 6.03
C LYS A 112 11.68 -4.27 6.52
N SER A 113 12.79 -4.32 5.79
CA SER A 113 13.96 -5.05 6.24
C SER A 113 14.76 -4.17 7.20
N ASP A 114 15.14 -4.74 8.30
CA ASP A 114 16.00 -4.04 9.28
C ASP A 114 17.47 -4.12 8.88
#